data_248345a4a65dbb7c64f73a4b2cf4415a
#
_entry.id   248345a4a65dbb7c64f73a4b2cf4415a
#
_cell.length_a   1.000
_cell.length_b   1.000
_cell.length_c   1.000
_cell.angle_alpha   90.00
_cell.angle_beta   90.00
_cell.angle_gamma   90.00
#
_symmetry.space_group_name_H-M   'P 1'
#
loop_
_entity.id
_entity.type
_entity.pdbx_description
1 polymer ?
#
loop_
_entity_poly.entity_id
_entity_poly.type
_entity_poly.pdbx_seq_one_letter_code
_entity_poly.pdbx_strand_id
1 'polypeptide(L)'
;GTANHGVTVVVNRNGETVETTVIPKMEKDTPKLGIYQAYETIPHSIGDSFILAVQKTGYIIVAMVDGLREMVVGTEQAEVSGPVGISHMAGSIAQQGFAPLLSFAALLSINLGVINLLPLPVLDGGHLIIILIEAITRRKLPAKALMYIQMIGIALLVTIFVYATAKDILQLL
;
A
#
# COMPACT_ATOMS: atom_id res chain seq x y z
N GLY A 1 -12.64 30.50 5.42
CA GLY A 1 -13.40 31.33 4.48
C GLY A 1 -12.80 31.41 3.09
N THR A 2 -12.42 30.26 2.42
CA THR A 2 -11.88 30.30 1.04
C THR A 2 -12.46 29.17 0.15
N ALA A 3 -13.61 28.65 0.52
CA ALA A 3 -14.22 27.51 -0.17
C ALA A 3 -14.93 27.84 -1.51
N ASN A 4 -14.93 29.10 -1.95
CA ASN A 4 -15.69 29.51 -3.13
C ASN A 4 -14.84 30.23 -4.20
N HIS A 5 -13.52 30.14 -4.11
CA HIS A 5 -12.64 30.68 -5.15
C HIS A 5 -12.32 29.58 -6.17
N GLY A 6 -12.70 29.84 -7.44
CA GLY A 6 -12.31 28.96 -8.54
C GLY A 6 -10.79 28.85 -8.66
N VAL A 7 -10.29 27.64 -8.79
CA VAL A 7 -8.88 27.37 -9.07
C VAL A 7 -8.72 27.23 -10.58
N THR A 8 -7.86 28.06 -11.16
CA THR A 8 -7.54 27.92 -12.59
C THR A 8 -6.58 26.76 -12.78
N VAL A 9 -7.03 25.74 -13.50
CA VAL A 9 -6.25 24.54 -13.85
C VAL A 9 -5.84 24.67 -15.32
N VAL A 10 -4.54 24.62 -15.55
CA VAL A 10 -3.98 24.64 -16.90
C VAL A 10 -3.65 23.21 -17.31
N VAL A 11 -4.32 22.71 -18.35
CA VAL A 11 -4.12 21.35 -18.86
C VAL A 11 -3.62 21.41 -20.30
N ASN A 12 -2.69 20.52 -20.64
CA ASN A 12 -2.29 20.30 -22.02
C ASN A 12 -3.20 19.22 -22.64
N ARG A 13 -3.97 19.60 -23.65
CA ARG A 13 -4.87 18.71 -24.37
C ARG A 13 -4.45 18.65 -25.85
N ASN A 14 -3.87 17.51 -26.25
CA ASN A 14 -3.40 17.30 -27.64
C ASN A 14 -2.39 18.37 -28.15
N GLY A 15 -1.54 18.87 -27.26
CA GLY A 15 -0.56 19.92 -27.58
C GLY A 15 -1.05 21.36 -27.41
N GLU A 16 -2.33 21.57 -27.14
CA GLU A 16 -2.91 22.86 -26.83
C GLU A 16 -3.06 23.06 -25.32
N THR A 17 -2.69 24.22 -24.85
CA THR A 17 -2.85 24.60 -23.45
C THR A 17 -4.25 25.14 -23.23
N VAL A 18 -5.06 24.41 -22.47
CA VAL A 18 -6.44 24.82 -22.13
C VAL A 18 -6.49 25.24 -20.67
N GLU A 19 -6.93 26.47 -20.42
CA GLU A 19 -7.20 26.96 -19.08
C GLU A 19 -8.68 26.73 -18.74
N THR A 20 -8.93 26.10 -17.61
CA THR A 20 -10.29 25.92 -17.10
C THR A 20 -10.36 26.26 -15.61
N THR A 21 -11.44 26.92 -15.22
CA THR A 21 -11.65 27.25 -13.81
C THR A 21 -12.55 26.21 -13.18
N VAL A 22 -12.05 25.52 -12.16
CA VAL A 22 -12.77 24.48 -11.42
C VAL A 22 -13.04 24.96 -10.01
N ILE A 23 -14.27 24.83 -9.55
CA ILE A 23 -14.63 25.14 -8.16
C ILE A 23 -14.45 23.85 -7.34
N PRO A 24 -13.55 23.83 -6.32
CA PRO A 24 -13.36 22.66 -5.49
C PRO A 24 -14.64 22.30 -4.74
N LYS A 25 -15.00 21.01 -4.70
CA LYS A 25 -16.11 20.51 -3.90
C LYS A 25 -15.62 20.26 -2.48
N MET A 26 -16.32 20.81 -1.50
CA MET A 26 -16.01 20.56 -0.09
C MET A 26 -16.44 19.16 0.30
N GLU A 27 -15.53 18.34 0.78
CA GLU A 27 -15.80 17.03 1.34
C GLU A 27 -15.13 16.94 2.72
N LYS A 28 -15.93 16.84 3.78
CA LYS A 28 -15.47 16.80 5.18
C LYS A 28 -14.45 17.92 5.51
N ASP A 29 -14.79 19.19 5.21
CA ASP A 29 -13.95 20.39 5.41
C ASP A 29 -12.64 20.47 4.60
N THR A 30 -12.37 19.55 3.69
CA THR A 30 -11.26 19.61 2.76
C THR A 30 -11.71 19.90 1.33
N PRO A 31 -11.14 20.90 0.64
CA PRO A 31 -11.46 21.18 -0.76
C PRO A 31 -10.85 20.10 -1.66
N LYS A 32 -11.69 19.34 -2.39
CA LYS A 32 -11.23 18.31 -3.35
C LYS A 32 -11.56 18.73 -4.78
N LEU A 33 -10.60 18.61 -5.69
CA LEU A 33 -10.75 18.97 -7.10
C LEU A 33 -11.34 17.85 -7.96
N GLY A 34 -11.60 16.66 -7.45
CA GLY A 34 -12.21 15.56 -8.20
C GLY A 34 -11.50 15.20 -9.51
N ILE A 35 -10.17 15.32 -9.57
CA ILE A 35 -9.38 14.97 -10.73
C ILE A 35 -9.17 13.46 -10.73
N TYR A 36 -9.66 12.77 -11.76
CA TYR A 36 -9.41 11.36 -11.97
C TYR A 36 -8.29 11.18 -12.97
N GLN A 37 -7.36 10.26 -12.69
CA GLN A 37 -6.38 9.85 -13.69
C GLN A 37 -7.10 9.14 -14.83
N ALA A 38 -6.98 9.67 -16.05
CA ALA A 38 -7.38 8.94 -17.24
C ALA A 38 -6.30 7.89 -17.53
N TYR A 39 -6.69 6.62 -17.54
CA TYR A 39 -5.80 5.54 -17.95
C TYR A 39 -5.87 5.42 -19.47
N GLU A 40 -4.79 5.79 -20.14
CA GLU A 40 -4.61 5.50 -21.55
C GLU A 40 -4.01 4.10 -21.69
N THR A 41 -4.70 3.23 -22.43
CA THR A 41 -4.18 1.89 -22.70
C THR A 41 -3.23 1.97 -23.88
N ILE A 42 -1.93 1.93 -23.60
CA ILE A 42 -0.90 1.89 -24.63
C ILE A 42 -0.65 0.41 -24.98
N PRO A 43 -0.90 -0.02 -26.24
CA PRO A 43 -0.64 -1.39 -26.64
C PRO A 43 0.87 -1.65 -26.67
N HIS A 44 1.32 -2.62 -25.90
CA HIS A 44 2.70 -3.12 -25.89
C HIS A 44 2.74 -4.54 -26.42
N SER A 45 3.90 -4.95 -26.96
CA SER A 45 4.13 -6.36 -27.27
C SER A 45 4.13 -7.19 -25.98
N ILE A 46 3.85 -8.50 -26.08
CA ILE A 46 3.86 -9.40 -24.92
C ILE A 46 5.23 -9.39 -24.23
N GLY A 47 6.33 -9.34 -25.01
CA GLY A 47 7.68 -9.28 -24.48
C GLY A 47 7.94 -7.98 -23.70
N ASP A 48 7.57 -6.83 -24.27
CA ASP A 48 7.72 -5.53 -23.61
C ASP A 48 6.87 -5.45 -22.36
N SER A 49 5.63 -5.98 -22.41
CA SER A 49 4.75 -6.03 -21.25
C SER A 49 5.34 -6.83 -20.07
N PHE A 50 6.01 -7.94 -20.37
CA PHE A 50 6.70 -8.73 -19.35
C PHE A 50 7.86 -7.96 -18.70
N ILE A 51 8.72 -7.32 -19.51
CA ILE A 51 9.83 -6.51 -19.04
C ILE A 51 9.33 -5.37 -18.17
N LEU A 52 8.30 -4.64 -18.63
CA LEU A 52 7.69 -3.54 -17.89
C LEU A 52 7.06 -4.02 -16.56
N ALA A 53 6.44 -5.20 -16.55
CA ALA A 53 5.86 -5.77 -15.34
C ALA A 53 6.96 -6.08 -14.30
N VAL A 54 8.07 -6.68 -14.72
CA VAL A 54 9.22 -6.96 -13.82
C VAL A 54 9.83 -5.66 -13.28
N GLN A 55 10.06 -4.67 -14.15
CA GLN A 55 10.59 -3.37 -13.74
C GLN A 55 9.65 -2.66 -12.77
N LYS A 56 8.35 -2.63 -13.06
CA LYS A 56 7.34 -2.01 -12.20
C LYS A 56 7.26 -2.71 -10.85
N THR A 57 7.32 -4.06 -10.83
CA THR A 57 7.35 -4.84 -9.60
C THR A 57 8.58 -4.49 -8.76
N GLY A 58 9.76 -4.42 -9.38
CA GLY A 58 10.99 -4.02 -8.69
C GLY A 58 10.89 -2.60 -8.10
N TYR A 59 10.37 -1.65 -8.88
CA TYR A 59 10.14 -0.29 -8.40
C TYR A 59 9.19 -0.24 -7.19
N ILE A 60 8.08 -0.98 -7.25
CA ILE A 60 7.11 -1.05 -6.14
C ILE A 60 7.77 -1.60 -4.88
N ILE A 61 8.57 -2.68 -5.00
CA ILE A 61 9.26 -3.28 -3.86
C ILE A 61 10.22 -2.27 -3.22
N VAL A 62 11.02 -1.56 -4.02
CA VAL A 62 11.95 -0.53 -3.52
C VAL A 62 11.19 0.59 -2.83
N ALA A 63 10.15 1.13 -3.46
CA ALA A 63 9.32 2.19 -2.87
C ALA A 63 8.68 1.76 -1.54
N MET A 64 8.26 0.50 -1.43
CA MET A 64 7.71 -0.03 -0.17
C MET A 64 8.77 -0.13 0.92
N VAL A 65 9.98 -0.60 0.59
CA VAL A 65 11.08 -0.69 1.57
C VAL A 65 11.47 0.70 2.05
N ASP A 66 11.53 1.68 1.13
CA ASP A 66 11.82 3.07 1.47
C ASP A 66 10.71 3.67 2.36
N GLY A 67 9.44 3.45 2.02
CA GLY A 67 8.31 3.88 2.86
C GLY A 67 8.33 3.26 4.27
N LEU A 68 8.64 1.96 4.38
CA LEU A 68 8.81 1.31 5.69
C LEU A 68 9.97 1.92 6.48
N ARG A 69 11.06 2.26 5.83
CA ARG A 69 12.20 2.94 6.44
C ARG A 69 11.80 4.32 6.96
N GLU A 70 11.10 5.11 6.17
CA GLU A 70 10.62 6.45 6.55
C GLU A 70 9.65 6.41 7.73
N MET A 71 8.77 5.39 7.77
CA MET A 71 7.92 5.11 8.93
C MET A 71 8.73 4.85 10.21
N VAL A 72 9.79 4.05 10.13
CA VAL A 72 10.65 3.74 11.28
C VAL A 72 11.44 4.95 11.74
N VAL A 73 11.90 5.80 10.81
CA VAL A 73 12.61 7.04 11.11
C VAL A 73 11.67 8.14 11.62
N GLY A 74 10.34 7.98 11.44
CA GLY A 74 9.33 8.90 11.96
C GLY A 74 9.16 10.17 11.11
N THR A 75 9.59 10.15 9.85
CA THR A 75 9.45 11.27 8.91
C THR A 75 8.08 11.35 8.28
N GLU A 76 7.35 10.23 8.21
CA GLU A 76 5.97 10.18 7.71
C GLU A 76 5.02 9.48 8.68
N GLN A 77 3.77 9.95 8.70
CA GLN A 77 2.71 9.29 9.46
C GLN A 77 2.22 8.07 8.68
N ALA A 78 2.33 6.90 9.31
CA ALA A 78 1.83 5.66 8.72
C ALA A 78 0.31 5.70 8.59
N GLU A 79 -0.19 5.81 7.38
CA GLU A 79 -1.58 5.50 7.09
C GLU A 79 -1.74 3.99 6.94
N VAL A 80 -2.01 3.31 8.04
CA VAL A 80 -2.31 1.88 8.04
C VAL A 80 -3.79 1.70 7.74
N SER A 81 -4.10 1.15 6.57
CA SER A 81 -5.46 0.70 6.23
C SER A 81 -5.66 -0.74 6.69
N GLY A 82 -6.74 -0.98 7.39
CA GLY A 82 -7.13 -2.33 7.80
C GLY A 82 -7.99 -3.04 6.74
N PRO A 83 -8.51 -4.23 7.07
CA PRO A 83 -9.27 -5.04 6.12
C PRO A 83 -10.53 -4.36 5.57
N VAL A 84 -11.16 -3.51 6.38
CA VAL A 84 -12.38 -2.77 5.98
C VAL A 84 -12.01 -1.68 4.96
N GLY A 85 -10.94 -0.93 5.20
CA GLY A 85 -10.43 0.07 4.26
C GLY A 85 -10.00 -0.56 2.93
N ILE A 86 -9.27 -1.69 2.97
CA ILE A 86 -8.86 -2.43 1.76
C ILE A 86 -10.09 -2.91 0.98
N SER A 87 -11.12 -3.44 1.64
CA SER A 87 -12.34 -3.90 0.96
C SER A 87 -13.12 -2.77 0.31
N HIS A 88 -13.20 -1.61 0.97
CA HIS A 88 -13.80 -0.40 0.42
C HIS A 88 -13.03 0.10 -0.81
N MET A 89 -11.69 0.14 -0.75
CA MET A 89 -10.85 0.48 -1.89
C MET A 89 -11.04 -0.49 -3.05
N ALA A 90 -11.07 -1.80 -2.78
CA ALA A 90 -11.32 -2.82 -3.79
C ALA A 90 -12.67 -2.60 -4.49
N GLY A 91 -13.72 -2.29 -3.74
CA GLY A 91 -15.04 -1.98 -4.27
C GLY A 91 -15.05 -0.75 -5.19
N SER A 92 -14.35 0.32 -4.81
CA SER A 92 -14.25 1.54 -5.63
C SER A 92 -13.41 1.33 -6.89
N ILE A 93 -12.34 0.54 -6.81
CA ILE A 93 -11.48 0.21 -7.94
C ILE A 93 -12.19 -0.76 -8.91
N ALA A 94 -12.98 -1.70 -8.40
CA ALA A 94 -13.77 -2.61 -9.22
C ALA A 94 -14.77 -1.88 -10.14
N GLN A 95 -15.30 -0.74 -9.69
CA GLN A 95 -16.17 0.12 -10.52
C GLN A 95 -15.43 0.79 -11.70
N GLN A 96 -14.10 0.90 -11.63
CA GLN A 96 -13.27 1.46 -12.69
C GLN A 96 -12.93 0.43 -13.79
N GLY A 97 -13.20 -0.86 -13.54
CA GLY A 97 -13.03 -1.94 -14.49
C GLY A 97 -12.09 -3.05 -14.03
N PHE A 98 -11.97 -4.09 -14.86
CA PHE A 98 -11.19 -5.30 -14.53
C PHE A 98 -9.68 -5.04 -14.46
N ALA A 99 -9.11 -4.25 -15.37
CA ALA A 99 -7.66 -4.01 -15.40
C ALA A 99 -7.15 -3.24 -14.17
N PRO A 100 -7.81 -2.15 -13.69
CA PRO A 100 -7.48 -1.53 -12.41
C PRO A 100 -7.59 -2.49 -11.22
N LEU A 101 -8.63 -3.32 -11.18
CA LEU A 101 -8.82 -4.31 -10.11
C LEU A 101 -7.69 -5.34 -10.09
N LEU A 102 -7.28 -5.84 -11.25
CA LEU A 102 -6.15 -6.77 -11.35
C LEU A 102 -4.83 -6.12 -10.91
N SER A 103 -4.61 -4.85 -11.29
CA SER A 103 -3.44 -4.09 -10.86
C SER A 103 -3.42 -3.88 -9.33
N PHE A 104 -4.58 -3.62 -8.74
CA PHE A 104 -4.72 -3.50 -7.29
C PHE A 104 -4.46 -4.83 -6.59
N ALA A 105 -4.99 -5.94 -7.10
CA ALA A 105 -4.71 -7.28 -6.57
C ALA A 105 -3.21 -7.62 -6.64
N ALA A 106 -2.54 -7.27 -7.74
CA ALA A 106 -1.10 -7.45 -7.89
C ALA A 106 -0.32 -6.62 -6.84
N LEU A 107 -0.72 -5.35 -6.63
CA LEU A 107 -0.12 -4.48 -5.61
C LEU A 107 -0.28 -5.06 -4.20
N LEU A 108 -1.47 -5.56 -3.86
CA LEU A 108 -1.71 -6.22 -2.57
C LEU A 108 -0.86 -7.48 -2.39
N SER A 109 -0.68 -8.26 -3.46
CA SER A 109 0.15 -9.47 -3.45
C SER A 109 1.62 -9.13 -3.20
N ILE A 110 2.15 -8.10 -3.87
CA ILE A 110 3.52 -7.63 -3.66
C ILE A 110 3.67 -7.12 -2.22
N ASN A 111 2.70 -6.32 -1.73
CA ASN A 111 2.69 -5.78 -0.38
C ASN A 111 2.75 -6.90 0.66
N LEU A 112 1.87 -7.91 0.52
CA LEU A 112 1.85 -9.07 1.41
C LEU A 112 3.18 -9.83 1.38
N GLY A 113 3.78 -10.00 0.20
CA GLY A 113 5.09 -10.64 0.04
C GLY A 113 6.21 -9.87 0.76
N VAL A 114 6.27 -8.55 0.59
CA VAL A 114 7.28 -7.70 1.25
C VAL A 114 7.11 -7.71 2.77
N ILE A 115 5.86 -7.59 3.26
CA ILE A 115 5.58 -7.63 4.69
C ILE A 115 5.96 -8.99 5.28
N ASN A 116 5.68 -10.09 4.59
CA ASN A 116 6.03 -11.43 5.05
C ASN A 116 7.55 -11.66 5.12
N LEU A 117 8.35 -10.93 4.35
CA LEU A 117 9.81 -10.98 4.43
C LEU A 117 10.40 -10.16 5.58
N LEU A 118 9.59 -9.33 6.27
CA LEU A 118 10.07 -8.58 7.43
C LEU A 118 10.54 -9.52 8.56
N PRO A 119 11.56 -9.10 9.32
CA PRO A 119 12.13 -9.87 10.41
C PRO A 119 11.22 -9.88 11.67
N LEU A 120 9.95 -10.15 11.46
CA LEU A 120 8.97 -10.18 12.54
C LEU A 120 8.62 -11.63 12.92
N PRO A 121 8.47 -11.92 14.22
CA PRO A 121 7.98 -13.23 14.64
C PRO A 121 6.65 -13.56 13.97
N VAL A 122 6.45 -14.84 13.60
CA VAL A 122 5.24 -15.33 12.91
C VAL A 122 5.23 -15.12 11.40
N LEU A 123 5.97 -14.17 10.86
CA LEU A 123 6.15 -13.98 9.42
C LEU A 123 7.29 -14.87 8.89
N ASP A 124 7.29 -15.11 7.60
CA ASP A 124 8.29 -15.97 6.94
C ASP A 124 9.72 -15.43 7.15
N GLY A 125 9.89 -14.10 7.10
CA GLY A 125 11.17 -13.45 7.39
C GLY A 125 11.69 -13.72 8.81
N GLY A 126 10.80 -13.76 9.79
CA GLY A 126 11.15 -14.14 11.16
C GLY A 126 11.63 -15.60 11.26
N HIS A 127 10.97 -16.53 10.57
CA HIS A 127 11.39 -17.92 10.49
C HIS A 127 12.73 -18.06 9.77
N LEU A 128 12.95 -17.30 8.69
CA LEU A 128 14.22 -17.28 7.97
C LEU A 128 15.38 -16.86 8.88
N ILE A 129 15.18 -15.83 9.71
CA ILE A 129 16.19 -15.38 10.69
C ILE A 129 16.48 -16.46 11.72
N ILE A 130 15.44 -17.13 12.24
CA ILE A 130 15.62 -18.23 13.19
C ILE A 130 16.48 -19.35 12.58
N ILE A 131 16.16 -19.77 11.35
CA ILE A 131 16.92 -20.78 10.62
C ILE A 131 18.38 -20.33 10.41
N LEU A 132 18.58 -19.06 10.05
CA LEU A 132 19.92 -18.51 9.84
C LEU A 132 20.74 -18.51 11.14
N ILE A 133 20.14 -18.13 12.28
CA ILE A 133 20.76 -18.18 13.60
C ILE A 133 21.15 -19.62 13.96
N GLU A 134 20.25 -20.58 13.75
CA GLU A 134 20.52 -22.00 14.00
C GLU A 134 21.65 -22.54 13.12
N ALA A 135 21.69 -22.13 11.85
CA ALA A 135 22.73 -22.52 10.92
C ALA A 135 24.12 -21.97 11.34
N ILE A 136 24.18 -20.70 11.75
CA ILE A 136 25.43 -20.04 12.17
C ILE A 136 25.91 -20.60 13.52
N THR A 137 24.99 -20.73 14.50
CA THR A 137 25.33 -21.20 15.84
C THR A 137 25.50 -22.71 15.93
N ARG A 138 25.05 -23.44 14.89
CA ARG A 138 24.96 -24.93 14.86
C ARG A 138 24.23 -25.50 16.05
N ARG A 139 23.31 -24.76 16.65
CA ARG A 139 22.49 -25.16 17.80
C ARG A 139 21.03 -24.82 17.50
N LYS A 140 20.14 -25.74 17.80
CA LYS A 140 18.71 -25.51 17.71
C LYS A 140 18.23 -24.66 18.88
N LEU A 141 17.36 -23.72 18.58
CA LEU A 141 16.69 -22.93 19.61
C LEU A 141 15.75 -23.82 20.42
N PRO A 142 15.68 -23.67 21.74
CA PRO A 142 14.79 -24.46 22.57
C PRO A 142 13.32 -24.19 22.17
N ALA A 143 12.52 -25.25 22.10
CA ALA A 143 11.11 -25.16 21.69
C ALA A 143 10.29 -24.15 22.51
N LYS A 144 10.60 -23.98 23.79
CA LYS A 144 9.98 -22.95 24.66
C LYS A 144 10.27 -21.53 24.19
N ALA A 145 11.52 -21.25 23.77
CA ALA A 145 11.87 -19.90 23.25
C ALA A 145 11.13 -19.60 21.95
N LEU A 146 11.07 -20.57 21.03
CA LEU A 146 10.30 -20.44 19.78
C LEU A 146 8.82 -20.16 20.06
N MET A 147 8.23 -20.88 21.01
CA MET A 147 6.84 -20.70 21.42
C MET A 147 6.59 -19.28 21.95
N TYR A 148 7.44 -18.76 22.82
CA TYR A 148 7.31 -17.39 23.36
C TYR A 148 7.46 -16.34 22.26
N ILE A 149 8.43 -16.50 21.37
CA ILE A 149 8.64 -15.60 20.22
C ILE A 149 7.39 -15.57 19.35
N GLN A 150 6.82 -16.73 19.03
CA GLN A 150 5.58 -16.81 18.25
C GLN A 150 4.39 -16.19 18.97
N MET A 151 4.22 -16.44 20.27
CA MET A 151 3.12 -15.86 21.05
C MET A 151 3.18 -14.33 21.06
N ILE A 152 4.36 -13.75 21.25
CA ILE A 152 4.56 -12.30 21.21
C ILE A 152 4.23 -11.76 19.81
N GLY A 153 4.69 -12.43 18.75
CA GLY A 153 4.40 -12.04 17.39
C GLY A 153 2.91 -12.09 17.05
N ILE A 154 2.21 -13.15 17.47
CA ILE A 154 0.75 -13.25 17.29
C ILE A 154 0.04 -12.13 18.05
N ALA A 155 0.40 -11.88 19.32
CA ALA A 155 -0.21 -10.80 20.09
C ALA A 155 -0.03 -9.43 19.43
N LEU A 156 1.17 -9.16 18.89
CA LEU A 156 1.46 -7.94 18.15
C LEU A 156 0.59 -7.81 16.91
N LEU A 157 0.52 -8.87 16.07
CA LEU A 157 -0.28 -8.86 14.85
C LEU A 157 -1.77 -8.67 15.15
N VAL A 158 -2.30 -9.35 16.16
CA VAL A 158 -3.71 -9.19 16.58
C VAL A 158 -3.96 -7.76 17.04
N THR A 159 -3.05 -7.16 17.81
CA THR A 159 -3.17 -5.77 18.27
C THR A 159 -3.20 -4.79 17.10
N ILE A 160 -2.29 -4.94 16.13
CA ILE A 160 -2.26 -4.10 14.92
C ILE A 160 -3.53 -4.29 14.10
N PHE A 161 -3.98 -5.53 13.93
CA PHE A 161 -5.21 -5.84 13.18
C PHE A 161 -6.45 -5.20 13.81
N VAL A 162 -6.61 -5.32 15.13
CA VAL A 162 -7.73 -4.72 15.86
C VAL A 162 -7.67 -3.19 15.78
N TYR A 163 -6.48 -2.61 15.96
CA TYR A 163 -6.28 -1.17 15.86
C TYR A 163 -6.62 -0.64 14.46
N ALA A 164 -6.10 -1.27 13.40
CA ALA A 164 -6.35 -0.87 12.02
C ALA A 164 -7.85 -1.00 11.66
N THR A 165 -8.48 -2.11 12.07
CA THR A 165 -9.92 -2.32 11.83
C THR A 165 -10.78 -1.28 12.56
N ALA A 166 -10.47 -0.97 13.82
CA ALA A 166 -11.17 0.05 14.58
C ALA A 166 -11.01 1.45 13.95
N LYS A 167 -9.79 1.79 13.50
CA LYS A 167 -9.53 3.05 12.78
C LYS A 167 -10.34 3.13 11.50
N ASP A 168 -10.36 2.06 10.68
CA ASP A 168 -11.14 2.02 9.44
C ASP A 168 -12.64 2.28 9.69
N ILE A 169 -13.21 1.61 10.71
CA ILE A 169 -14.62 1.78 11.05
C ILE A 169 -14.91 3.22 11.49
N LEU A 170 -14.03 3.81 12.31
CA LEU A 170 -14.18 5.20 12.75
C LEU A 170 -14.06 6.21 11.61
N GLN A 171 -13.34 5.91 10.56
CA GLN A 171 -13.22 6.77 9.37
C GLN A 171 -14.44 6.68 8.44
N LEU A 172 -15.20 5.59 8.51
CA LEU A 172 -16.38 5.37 7.69
C LEU A 172 -17.68 5.90 8.34
N LEU A 173 -17.66 6.21 9.65
CA LEU A 173 -18.76 6.83 10.41
C LEU A 173 -18.71 8.36 10.33
#